data_ba516deee1f5875991c548c32ac88eb3
#
_entry.id   ba516deee1f5875991c548c32ac88eb3
#
_cell.length_a   1.000
_cell.length_b   1.000
_cell.length_c   1.000
_cell.angle_alpha   90.00
_cell.angle_beta   90.00
_cell.angle_gamma   90.00
#
_symmetry.space_group_name_H-M   'P 1'
#
loop_
_entity.id
_entity.type
_entity.pdbx_description
1 polymer ?
#
loop_
_entity_poly.entity_id
_entity_poly.type
_entity_poly.pdbx_seq_one_letter_code
_entity_poly.pdbx_strand_id
1 'polypeptide(L)'
;MQNMLTIISNALCRITGRNVLLIDLSEYANLTSPATPASAKTQRQPPKPPPVSARASAAELVSVQADQLERPGARVVVSRSFADFTPQATFDIKKCDLHRLEEGPPLKAELTREQGLQYYRIMQTVRRMELKADQLYKQKIIRGFCHLYDGQEACAAGIEAAINSSDHLITAYRAHGYTYTRGVPVREILAELTGRKGGVAKGKGGSMHMYAPNFYGGNGIVGAQVPLGAGIALACQYQGNNQVCVSLYGDGAANQGQLFESFNMAALWKLPCIFICENNKYGMGTSVERASASTDYYKRGDFIPGIRVDGMDVLCVREATKFAADHCRSGKGPIIMELQTYRYHGHSMSDPGVSYRTREEIQEVRSKSDPITMLKERMLSNNMASVEEFKEIDIAIRKEVEDAAQFATSDPEPPLEELCNHIFSNDAPLEVRGTHPWSKLKSVS
;
A
#
# COMPACT_ATOMS: atom_id res chain seq x y z
N MET A 1 17.30 22.34 -14.85
CA MET A 1 17.58 22.45 -13.42
C MET A 1 16.59 23.35 -12.69
N GLN A 2 16.40 24.61 -13.11
CA GLN A 2 15.52 25.59 -12.45
C GLN A 2 14.04 25.14 -12.37
N ASN A 3 13.49 24.57 -13.42
CA ASN A 3 12.09 24.06 -13.44
C ASN A 3 11.88 22.86 -12.48
N MET A 4 12.90 22.05 -12.31
CA MET A 4 12.84 20.86 -11.45
C MET A 4 12.97 21.23 -9.96
N LEU A 5 13.81 22.22 -9.63
CA LEU A 5 13.89 22.79 -8.29
C LEU A 5 12.57 23.47 -7.88
N THR A 6 11.87 24.09 -8.81
CA THR A 6 10.54 24.67 -8.56
C THR A 6 9.49 23.59 -8.26
N ILE A 7 9.53 22.45 -8.95
CA ILE A 7 8.64 21.30 -8.70
C ILE A 7 8.93 20.69 -7.32
N ILE A 8 10.21 20.52 -6.98
CA ILE A 8 10.63 19.99 -5.67
C ILE A 8 10.27 20.98 -4.55
N SER A 9 10.46 22.29 -4.74
CA SER A 9 10.07 23.32 -3.78
C SER A 9 8.57 23.34 -3.53
N ASN A 10 7.75 23.20 -4.58
CA ASN A 10 6.30 23.14 -4.45
C ASN A 10 5.83 21.83 -3.76
N ALA A 11 6.52 20.72 -3.98
CA ALA A 11 6.24 19.47 -3.27
C ALA A 11 6.63 19.56 -1.80
N LEU A 12 7.78 20.12 -1.47
CA LEU A 12 8.25 20.36 -0.10
C LEU A 12 7.34 21.36 0.64
N CYS A 13 6.87 22.40 -0.02
CA CYS A 13 5.92 23.37 0.54
C CYS A 13 4.59 22.70 0.92
N ARG A 14 4.11 21.77 0.12
CA ARG A 14 2.90 20.96 0.41
C ARG A 14 3.10 19.96 1.55
N ILE A 15 4.31 19.42 1.69
CA ILE A 15 4.64 18.41 2.70
C ILE A 15 4.93 19.04 4.07
N THR A 16 5.60 20.19 4.10
CA THR A 16 6.09 20.79 5.36
C THR A 16 5.21 21.93 5.88
N GLY A 17 4.24 22.42 5.10
CA GLY A 17 3.39 23.57 5.45
C GLY A 17 4.19 24.88 5.63
N ARG A 18 5.44 24.95 5.19
CA ARG A 18 6.30 26.14 5.27
C ARG A 18 6.71 26.57 3.87
N ASN A 19 6.73 27.87 3.63
CA ASN A 19 7.36 28.45 2.43
C ASN A 19 8.86 28.16 2.49
N VAL A 20 9.32 27.17 1.74
CA VAL A 20 10.75 26.87 1.60
C VAL A 20 11.29 27.82 0.54
N LEU A 21 11.91 28.92 0.98
CA LEU A 21 12.74 29.76 0.12
C LEU A 21 13.92 28.90 -0.40
N LEU A 22 14.13 28.91 -1.71
CA LEU A 22 15.30 28.32 -2.35
C LEU A 22 16.55 28.92 -1.72
N ILE A 23 17.25 28.14 -0.91
CA ILE A 23 18.59 28.53 -0.41
C ILE A 23 19.56 28.36 -1.58
N ASP A 24 20.29 29.41 -1.88
CA ASP A 24 21.37 29.39 -2.87
C ASP A 24 22.46 28.41 -2.42
N LEU A 25 22.64 27.35 -3.16
CA LEU A 25 23.59 26.28 -2.86
C LEU A 25 25.07 26.72 -2.92
N SER A 26 25.36 27.96 -3.29
CA SER A 26 26.72 28.52 -3.29
C SER A 26 27.30 28.75 -1.88
N GLU A 27 26.47 28.84 -0.84
CA GLU A 27 26.91 28.97 0.55
C GLU A 27 27.32 27.66 1.23
N TYR A 28 26.96 26.50 0.65
CA TYR A 28 27.24 25.18 1.25
C TYR A 28 28.64 24.62 0.94
N ALA A 29 29.39 25.25 0.09
CA ALA A 29 30.73 24.80 -0.27
C ALA A 29 31.84 25.03 0.83
N ASN A 30 31.48 25.75 1.90
CA ASN A 30 32.46 26.19 2.92
C ASN A 30 32.29 25.61 4.32
N LEU A 31 31.43 24.58 4.51
CA LEU A 31 31.18 23.98 5.83
C LEU A 31 31.73 22.53 5.93
N THR A 32 33.03 22.39 5.72
CA THR A 32 33.75 21.17 6.12
C THR A 32 34.89 21.53 7.08
N SER A 33 34.56 21.69 8.36
CA SER A 33 35.50 21.57 9.47
C SER A 33 34.76 21.18 10.76
N PRO A 34 35.27 20.21 11.55
CA PRO A 34 34.57 19.68 12.69
C PRO A 34 34.71 20.60 13.91
N ALA A 35 33.63 21.03 14.49
CA ALA A 35 33.62 21.71 15.77
C ALA A 35 33.31 20.74 16.92
N THR A 36 34.14 20.75 17.94
CA THR A 36 34.12 20.03 19.20
C THR A 36 32.86 20.36 20.04
N PRO A 37 32.33 19.42 20.85
CA PRO A 37 31.09 19.61 21.57
C PRO A 37 31.31 20.37 22.89
N ALA A 38 30.48 21.40 23.12
CA ALA A 38 30.34 22.03 24.43
C ALA A 38 29.14 21.44 25.18
N SER A 39 29.39 21.04 26.40
CA SER A 39 28.49 20.46 27.39
C SER A 39 27.43 21.44 27.90
N ALA A 40 26.17 21.02 27.99
CA ALA A 40 25.25 21.52 29.01
C ALA A 40 24.19 20.48 29.40
N LYS A 41 24.24 20.08 30.66
CA LYS A 41 23.29 19.21 31.35
C LYS A 41 21.94 19.90 31.52
N THR A 42 20.84 19.21 31.33
CA THR A 42 19.75 19.19 32.29
C THR A 42 18.81 18.01 31.97
N GLN A 43 18.88 16.99 32.82
CA GLN A 43 17.94 15.86 32.84
C GLN A 43 16.62 16.31 33.50
N ARG A 44 15.50 16.07 32.83
CA ARG A 44 14.19 15.91 33.46
C ARG A 44 13.73 14.47 33.30
N GLN A 45 13.54 13.80 34.45
CA GLN A 45 12.99 12.45 34.52
C GLN A 45 11.50 12.45 34.17
N PRO A 46 10.98 11.41 33.47
CA PRO A 46 9.55 11.19 33.29
C PRO A 46 8.90 10.60 34.54
N PRO A 47 7.60 10.85 34.79
CA PRO A 47 6.90 10.37 35.97
C PRO A 47 6.67 8.86 35.92
N LYS A 48 6.72 8.21 37.11
CA LYS A 48 6.47 6.78 37.32
C LYS A 48 5.01 6.41 37.04
N PRO A 49 4.74 5.23 36.44
CA PRO A 49 3.39 4.70 36.34
C PRO A 49 2.87 4.17 37.70
N PRO A 50 1.54 4.14 37.87
CA PRO A 50 0.93 3.64 39.12
C PRO A 50 1.04 2.12 39.23
N PRO A 51 0.92 1.55 40.46
CA PRO A 51 1.15 0.14 40.72
C PRO A 51 0.04 -0.75 40.18
N VAL A 52 0.45 -1.84 39.53
CA VAL A 52 -0.43 -2.89 39.02
C VAL A 52 -0.85 -3.78 40.16
N SER A 53 -2.14 -3.86 40.45
CA SER A 53 -2.73 -4.80 41.40
C SER A 53 -2.66 -6.24 40.85
N ALA A 54 -2.42 -7.16 41.80
CA ALA A 54 -2.14 -8.56 41.58
C ALA A 54 -3.13 -9.29 40.65
N ARG A 55 -2.59 -10.01 39.67
CA ARG A 55 -3.30 -11.07 38.92
C ARG A 55 -3.52 -12.26 39.83
N ALA A 56 -4.78 -12.60 40.06
CA ALA A 56 -5.17 -13.91 40.53
C ALA A 56 -4.90 -14.96 39.46
N SER A 57 -4.22 -16.04 39.86
CA SER A 57 -3.88 -17.16 38.99
C SER A 57 -5.15 -17.94 38.59
N ALA A 58 -5.33 -18.16 37.30
CA ALA A 58 -6.36 -19.04 36.72
C ALA A 58 -5.97 -20.52 36.86
N ALA A 59 -5.93 -21.02 38.13
CA ALA A 59 -5.64 -22.43 38.45
C ALA A 59 -6.60 -23.06 39.44
N GLU A 60 -7.80 -22.49 39.62
CA GLU A 60 -8.83 -23.05 40.49
C GLU A 60 -10.21 -22.91 39.86
N LEU A 61 -10.51 -23.77 38.93
CA LEU A 61 -11.90 -24.07 38.49
C LEU A 61 -11.93 -25.29 37.56
N VAL A 62 -11.43 -26.45 37.99
CA VAL A 62 -11.81 -27.75 37.43
C VAL A 62 -11.87 -28.77 38.55
N SER A 63 -12.93 -28.73 39.33
CA SER A 63 -13.46 -29.91 40.03
C SER A 63 -14.97 -29.72 40.16
N VAL A 64 -15.69 -30.02 39.11
CA VAL A 64 -17.14 -30.29 39.21
C VAL A 64 -17.35 -31.74 38.82
N GLN A 65 -17.81 -32.46 39.80
CA GLN A 65 -18.21 -33.85 39.88
C GLN A 65 -18.83 -34.46 38.65
N ALA A 66 -18.30 -35.62 38.30
CA ALA A 66 -18.84 -36.57 37.29
C ALA A 66 -20.04 -37.38 37.82
N ASP A 67 -21.06 -36.73 38.38
CA ASP A 67 -22.26 -37.43 38.84
C ASP A 67 -23.53 -36.66 38.51
N GLN A 68 -23.85 -36.56 37.22
CA GLN A 68 -25.21 -36.30 36.72
C GLN A 68 -25.29 -36.44 35.18
N LEU A 69 -24.99 -37.61 34.69
CA LEU A 69 -25.18 -37.97 33.27
C LEU A 69 -26.11 -39.18 33.11
N GLU A 70 -27.35 -39.06 33.58
CA GLU A 70 -28.45 -39.90 33.10
C GLU A 70 -29.74 -39.12 33.05
N ARG A 71 -29.91 -38.32 31.97
CA ARG A 71 -31.22 -37.87 31.50
C ARG A 71 -31.34 -38.11 29.99
N PRO A 72 -32.34 -38.83 29.49
CA PRO A 72 -32.58 -39.00 28.06
C PRO A 72 -32.97 -37.61 27.46
N GLY A 73 -32.18 -37.11 26.56
CA GLY A 73 -32.37 -35.81 25.88
C GLY A 73 -31.27 -34.80 26.03
N ALA A 74 -30.15 -35.11 26.73
CA ALA A 74 -28.98 -34.23 26.74
C ALA A 74 -28.36 -34.18 25.35
N ARG A 75 -28.45 -33.00 24.69
CA ARG A 75 -27.62 -32.71 23.52
C ARG A 75 -26.16 -32.77 23.96
N VAL A 76 -25.43 -33.74 23.45
CA VAL A 76 -23.97 -33.76 23.55
C VAL A 76 -23.49 -32.54 22.78
N VAL A 77 -23.16 -31.46 23.49
CA VAL A 77 -22.35 -30.39 22.93
C VAL A 77 -20.97 -31.01 22.74
N VAL A 78 -20.66 -31.44 21.53
CA VAL A 78 -19.30 -31.81 21.15
C VAL A 78 -18.46 -30.57 21.43
N SER A 79 -17.70 -30.60 22.53
CA SER A 79 -16.66 -29.58 22.73
C SER A 79 -15.77 -29.64 21.50
N ARG A 80 -15.71 -28.54 20.74
CA ARG A 80 -14.73 -28.41 19.67
C ARG A 80 -13.38 -28.63 20.33
N SER A 81 -12.71 -29.74 20.05
CA SER A 81 -11.31 -29.89 20.36
C SER A 81 -10.62 -28.73 19.69
N PHE A 82 -9.92 -27.90 20.44
CA PHE A 82 -9.00 -26.93 19.84
C PHE A 82 -8.01 -27.78 19.07
N ALA A 83 -8.11 -27.76 17.74
CA ALA A 83 -7.10 -28.36 16.91
C ALA A 83 -5.79 -27.62 17.23
N ASP A 84 -4.75 -28.37 17.65
CA ASP A 84 -3.42 -27.80 17.84
C ASP A 84 -2.88 -27.41 16.47
N PHE A 85 -3.10 -26.16 16.09
CA PHE A 85 -2.57 -25.61 14.84
C PHE A 85 -1.07 -25.38 14.96
N THR A 86 -0.36 -25.59 13.88
CA THR A 86 1.04 -25.25 13.75
C THR A 86 1.20 -23.73 13.88
N PRO A 87 1.93 -23.21 14.90
CA PRO A 87 2.02 -21.79 15.16
C PRO A 87 2.88 -21.04 14.12
N GLN A 88 3.85 -21.72 13.51
CA GLN A 88 4.78 -21.17 12.56
C GLN A 88 5.26 -22.24 11.58
N ALA A 89 5.45 -21.87 10.32
CA ALA A 89 6.04 -22.73 9.30
C ALA A 89 7.00 -21.94 8.42
N THR A 90 7.94 -22.67 7.79
CA THR A 90 8.90 -22.11 6.85
C THR A 90 8.56 -22.60 5.44
N PHE A 91 8.51 -21.70 4.50
CA PHE A 91 8.16 -21.97 3.11
C PHE A 91 9.31 -21.66 2.17
N ASP A 92 9.58 -22.51 1.23
CA ASP A 92 10.43 -22.19 0.10
C ASP A 92 9.72 -21.18 -0.80
N ILE A 93 10.43 -20.12 -1.17
CA ILE A 93 9.94 -19.06 -2.04
C ILE A 93 10.81 -18.96 -3.30
N LYS A 94 10.23 -18.43 -4.36
CA LYS A 94 10.90 -18.29 -5.65
C LYS A 94 12.10 -17.36 -5.54
N LYS A 95 13.25 -17.80 -6.07
CA LYS A 95 14.46 -16.99 -6.15
C LYS A 95 14.21 -15.74 -7.01
N CYS A 96 14.66 -14.60 -6.52
CA CYS A 96 14.66 -13.36 -7.27
C CYS A 96 15.80 -13.32 -8.29
N ASP A 97 15.54 -12.72 -9.47
CA ASP A 97 16.63 -12.35 -10.37
C ASP A 97 17.28 -11.06 -9.87
N LEU A 98 18.61 -11.01 -9.96
CA LEU A 98 19.41 -9.94 -9.39
C LEU A 98 20.08 -9.10 -10.47
N HIS A 99 20.20 -7.80 -10.24
CA HIS A 99 20.97 -6.87 -11.02
C HIS A 99 21.87 -6.05 -10.09
N ARG A 100 23.19 -6.07 -10.32
CA ARG A 100 24.20 -5.37 -9.49
C ARG A 100 24.12 -5.70 -7.99
N LEU A 101 23.77 -6.92 -7.67
CA LEU A 101 23.71 -7.45 -6.32
C LEU A 101 24.40 -8.82 -6.32
N GLU A 102 25.27 -9.06 -5.36
CA GLU A 102 25.91 -10.38 -5.14
C GLU A 102 24.97 -11.30 -4.38
N GLU A 103 24.22 -10.73 -3.42
CA GLU A 103 23.24 -11.43 -2.60
C GLU A 103 21.84 -10.80 -2.78
N GLY A 104 20.80 -11.60 -2.62
CA GLY A 104 19.42 -11.19 -2.75
C GLY A 104 18.55 -11.59 -1.54
N PRO A 105 17.25 -11.42 -1.65
CA PRO A 105 16.30 -11.88 -0.63
C PRO A 105 16.48 -13.38 -0.32
N PRO A 106 16.10 -13.82 0.90
CA PRO A 106 16.22 -15.23 1.30
C PRO A 106 15.37 -16.13 0.40
N LEU A 107 15.78 -17.40 0.28
CA LEU A 107 15.02 -18.42 -0.46
C LEU A 107 13.93 -19.09 0.39
N LYS A 108 13.88 -18.77 1.67
CA LYS A 108 12.91 -19.30 2.62
C LYS A 108 12.27 -18.15 3.38
N ALA A 109 10.97 -18.25 3.58
CA ALA A 109 10.20 -17.29 4.35
C ALA A 109 9.53 -17.97 5.54
N GLU A 110 9.72 -17.44 6.72
CA GLU A 110 8.98 -17.84 7.90
C GLU A 110 7.63 -17.15 7.93
N LEU A 111 6.60 -17.87 8.32
CA LEU A 111 5.24 -17.37 8.45
C LEU A 111 4.64 -17.85 9.75
N THR A 112 4.19 -16.93 10.62
CA THR A 112 3.36 -17.32 11.75
C THR A 112 1.90 -17.47 11.32
N ARG A 113 1.15 -18.25 12.09
CA ARG A 113 -0.28 -18.46 11.85
C ARG A 113 -1.05 -17.14 11.79
N GLU A 114 -0.78 -16.26 12.73
CA GLU A 114 -1.43 -14.94 12.84
C GLU A 114 -1.15 -14.08 11.61
N GLN A 115 0.11 -14.02 11.19
CA GLN A 115 0.50 -13.31 9.96
C GLN A 115 -0.21 -13.88 8.74
N GLY A 116 -0.26 -15.22 8.62
CA GLY A 116 -0.92 -15.87 7.50
C GLY A 116 -2.41 -15.54 7.42
N LEU A 117 -3.13 -15.60 8.54
CA LEU A 117 -4.53 -15.22 8.63
C LEU A 117 -4.75 -13.74 8.33
N GLN A 118 -3.84 -12.87 8.80
CA GLN A 118 -3.88 -11.43 8.53
C GLN A 118 -3.69 -11.15 7.03
N TYR A 119 -2.68 -11.75 6.39
CA TYR A 119 -2.43 -11.56 4.96
C TYR A 119 -3.59 -12.08 4.11
N TYR A 120 -4.15 -13.25 4.49
CA TYR A 120 -5.34 -13.77 3.84
C TYR A 120 -6.51 -12.78 3.95
N ARG A 121 -6.79 -12.28 5.15
CA ARG A 121 -7.85 -11.28 5.38
C ARG A 121 -7.62 -10.03 4.53
N ILE A 122 -6.42 -9.46 4.51
CA ILE A 122 -6.10 -8.28 3.72
C ILE A 122 -6.37 -8.53 2.23
N MET A 123 -5.79 -9.56 1.65
CA MET A 123 -5.94 -9.87 0.23
C MET A 123 -7.39 -10.18 -0.14
N GLN A 124 -8.09 -10.94 0.70
CA GLN A 124 -9.49 -11.30 0.46
C GLN A 124 -10.42 -10.07 0.60
N THR A 125 -10.14 -9.16 1.53
CA THR A 125 -10.91 -7.91 1.67
C THR A 125 -10.73 -7.04 0.44
N VAL A 126 -9.50 -6.83 -0.03
CA VAL A 126 -9.23 -6.08 -1.26
C VAL A 126 -9.98 -6.71 -2.44
N ARG A 127 -9.86 -8.03 -2.64
CA ARG A 127 -10.55 -8.73 -3.71
C ARG A 127 -12.07 -8.55 -3.65
N ARG A 128 -12.67 -8.66 -2.46
CA ARG A 128 -14.13 -8.52 -2.30
C ARG A 128 -14.59 -7.09 -2.47
N MET A 129 -13.82 -6.13 -1.99
CA MET A 129 -14.07 -4.70 -2.20
C MET A 129 -14.06 -4.37 -3.70
N GLU A 130 -13.07 -4.87 -4.45
CA GLU A 130 -12.97 -4.62 -5.89
C GLU A 130 -14.12 -5.27 -6.68
N LEU A 131 -14.52 -6.48 -6.34
CA LEU A 131 -15.71 -7.11 -6.93
C LEU A 131 -17.00 -6.34 -6.63
N LYS A 132 -17.11 -5.70 -5.45
CA LYS A 132 -18.22 -4.83 -5.12
C LYS A 132 -18.14 -3.51 -5.90
N ALA A 133 -16.96 -2.93 -6.07
CA ALA A 133 -16.74 -1.76 -6.89
C ALA A 133 -17.12 -2.02 -8.37
N ASP A 134 -16.78 -3.20 -8.92
CA ASP A 134 -17.24 -3.65 -10.24
C ASP A 134 -18.77 -3.62 -10.35
N GLN A 135 -19.47 -4.18 -9.35
CA GLN A 135 -20.93 -4.18 -9.34
C GLN A 135 -21.53 -2.77 -9.29
N LEU A 136 -21.00 -1.90 -8.41
CA LEU A 136 -21.45 -0.52 -8.28
C LEU A 136 -21.16 0.31 -9.55
N TYR A 137 -20.06 0.03 -10.23
CA TYR A 137 -19.75 0.65 -11.52
C TYR A 137 -20.76 0.23 -12.62
N LYS A 138 -21.06 -1.07 -12.73
CA LYS A 138 -22.06 -1.60 -13.67
C LYS A 138 -23.46 -1.04 -13.42
N GLN A 139 -23.76 -0.74 -12.15
CA GLN A 139 -24.99 -0.05 -11.74
C GLN A 139 -24.96 1.47 -11.99
N LYS A 140 -23.83 2.01 -12.52
CA LYS A 140 -23.59 3.44 -12.76
C LYS A 140 -23.62 4.31 -11.49
N ILE A 141 -23.41 3.72 -10.33
CA ILE A 141 -23.26 4.43 -9.05
C ILE A 141 -21.86 5.02 -8.96
N ILE A 142 -20.84 4.23 -9.31
CA ILE A 142 -19.48 4.73 -9.50
C ILE A 142 -19.37 5.34 -10.90
N ARG A 143 -18.89 6.57 -10.99
CA ARG A 143 -18.75 7.35 -12.22
C ARG A 143 -17.29 7.63 -12.53
N GLY A 144 -16.97 7.87 -13.79
CA GLY A 144 -15.62 8.20 -14.25
C GLY A 144 -14.70 6.99 -14.30
N PHE A 145 -13.40 7.20 -14.13
CA PHE A 145 -12.42 6.12 -14.14
C PHE A 145 -12.48 5.33 -12.84
N CYS A 146 -12.43 4.02 -12.96
CA CYS A 146 -12.31 3.10 -11.83
C CYS A 146 -11.31 2.00 -12.20
N HIS A 147 -10.20 1.94 -11.47
CA HIS A 147 -9.09 1.02 -11.74
C HIS A 147 -9.02 -0.02 -10.64
N LEU A 148 -9.57 -1.20 -10.88
CA LEU A 148 -9.61 -2.30 -9.92
C LEU A 148 -8.20 -2.87 -9.67
N TYR A 149 -7.94 -3.29 -8.44
CA TYR A 149 -6.65 -3.81 -7.98
C TYR A 149 -6.61 -5.36 -7.94
N ASP A 150 -7.68 -6.03 -8.32
CA ASP A 150 -7.82 -7.48 -8.24
C ASP A 150 -6.82 -8.23 -9.13
N GLY A 151 -6.22 -9.25 -8.55
CA GLY A 151 -5.08 -10.01 -9.09
C GLY A 151 -3.72 -9.53 -8.55
N GLN A 152 -3.61 -8.33 -8.03
CA GLN A 152 -2.35 -7.73 -7.53
C GLN A 152 -2.29 -7.68 -6.00
N GLU A 153 -3.19 -8.33 -5.29
CA GLU A 153 -3.35 -8.20 -3.83
C GLU A 153 -2.09 -8.57 -3.05
N ALA A 154 -1.29 -9.53 -3.55
CA ALA A 154 -0.03 -9.93 -2.93
C ALA A 154 0.99 -8.78 -2.91
N CYS A 155 0.97 -7.90 -3.92
CA CYS A 155 1.87 -6.75 -3.97
C CYS A 155 1.58 -5.80 -2.79
N ALA A 156 0.33 -5.37 -2.62
CA ALA A 156 -0.03 -4.45 -1.54
C ALA A 156 0.15 -5.08 -0.16
N ALA A 157 -0.31 -6.32 0.04
CA ALA A 157 -0.19 -7.02 1.32
C ALA A 157 1.26 -7.31 1.71
N GLY A 158 2.10 -7.74 0.75
CA GLY A 158 3.49 -8.08 0.99
C GLY A 158 4.37 -6.85 1.25
N ILE A 159 4.15 -5.75 0.54
CA ILE A 159 4.86 -4.49 0.77
C ILE A 159 4.54 -3.94 2.17
N GLU A 160 3.25 -3.83 2.52
CA GLU A 160 2.84 -3.30 3.82
C GLU A 160 3.34 -4.16 5.00
N ALA A 161 3.41 -5.49 4.81
CA ALA A 161 3.95 -6.42 5.81
C ALA A 161 5.46 -6.26 6.08
N ALA A 162 6.17 -5.54 5.23
CA ALA A 162 7.63 -5.42 5.26
C ALA A 162 8.15 -4.02 5.61
N ILE A 163 7.32 -2.99 5.46
CA ILE A 163 7.67 -1.61 5.81
C ILE A 163 7.06 -1.22 7.16
N ASN A 164 7.53 -0.12 7.72
CA ASN A 164 6.95 0.45 8.93
C ASN A 164 5.75 1.36 8.60
N SER A 165 4.81 1.51 9.50
CA SER A 165 3.69 2.46 9.35
C SER A 165 4.15 3.92 9.20
N SER A 166 5.36 4.23 9.68
CA SER A 166 6.00 5.53 9.52
C SER A 166 6.68 5.73 8.17
N ASP A 167 6.97 4.68 7.41
CA ASP A 167 7.52 4.78 6.07
C ASP A 167 6.51 5.36 5.10
N HIS A 168 7.00 5.97 4.05
CA HIS A 168 6.19 6.68 3.07
C HIS A 168 5.89 5.82 1.85
N LEU A 169 4.69 5.99 1.30
CA LEU A 169 4.26 5.29 0.10
C LEU A 169 3.52 6.23 -0.85
N ILE A 170 3.84 6.13 -2.13
CA ILE A 170 3.14 6.82 -3.22
C ILE A 170 2.95 5.86 -4.39
N THR A 171 1.79 5.87 -5.03
CA THR A 171 1.45 4.94 -6.10
C THR A 171 0.82 5.63 -7.31
N ALA A 172 0.54 4.84 -8.35
CA ALA A 172 -0.21 5.26 -9.52
C ALA A 172 -1.72 5.29 -9.24
N TYR A 173 -2.50 5.54 -10.28
CA TYR A 173 -3.97 5.62 -10.25
C TYR A 173 -4.68 4.36 -9.74
N ARG A 174 -4.05 3.17 -9.79
CA ARG A 174 -4.58 1.92 -9.23
C ARG A 174 -4.22 1.80 -7.76
N ALA A 175 -4.89 2.61 -6.94
CA ALA A 175 -4.49 2.89 -5.57
C ALA A 175 -5.27 2.12 -4.49
N HIS A 176 -6.39 1.46 -4.83
CA HIS A 176 -7.34 0.94 -3.84
C HIS A 176 -6.71 -0.03 -2.85
N GLY A 177 -5.86 -0.96 -3.33
CA GLY A 177 -5.17 -1.93 -2.49
C GLY A 177 -4.29 -1.24 -1.45
N TYR A 178 -3.48 -0.28 -1.88
CA TYR A 178 -2.61 0.49 -0.98
C TYR A 178 -3.39 1.40 -0.03
N THR A 179 -4.48 2.01 -0.50
CA THR A 179 -5.36 2.80 0.36
C THR A 179 -5.86 1.96 1.54
N TYR A 180 -6.28 0.72 1.25
CA TYR A 180 -6.74 -0.21 2.29
C TYR A 180 -5.60 -0.63 3.22
N THR A 181 -4.45 -1.05 2.70
CA THR A 181 -3.33 -1.50 3.53
C THR A 181 -2.73 -0.37 4.38
N ARG A 182 -2.82 0.89 3.93
CA ARG A 182 -2.44 2.09 4.70
C ARG A 182 -3.51 2.53 5.71
N GLY A 183 -4.50 1.69 5.98
CA GLY A 183 -5.43 1.81 7.12
C GLY A 183 -6.74 2.51 6.83
N VAL A 184 -7.05 2.85 5.58
CA VAL A 184 -8.37 3.40 5.23
C VAL A 184 -9.40 2.28 5.19
N PRO A 185 -10.50 2.37 5.93
CA PRO A 185 -11.51 1.32 5.97
C PRO A 185 -12.28 1.19 4.64
N VAL A 186 -12.74 -0.02 4.31
CA VAL A 186 -13.52 -0.32 3.09
C VAL A 186 -14.69 0.64 2.90
N ARG A 187 -15.33 1.03 3.99
CA ARG A 187 -16.45 1.97 4.00
C ARG A 187 -16.08 3.32 3.38
N GLU A 188 -14.94 3.89 3.77
CA GLU A 188 -14.48 5.19 3.28
C GLU A 188 -13.97 5.10 1.84
N ILE A 189 -13.35 3.97 1.46
CA ILE A 189 -12.91 3.72 0.08
C ILE A 189 -14.12 3.64 -0.85
N LEU A 190 -15.14 2.83 -0.53
CA LEU A 190 -16.34 2.71 -1.36
C LEU A 190 -17.14 4.02 -1.41
N ALA A 191 -17.20 4.78 -0.30
CA ALA A 191 -17.83 6.09 -0.27
C ALA A 191 -17.09 7.09 -1.18
N GLU A 192 -15.75 7.05 -1.21
CA GLU A 192 -14.95 7.87 -2.13
C GLU A 192 -15.20 7.52 -3.59
N LEU A 193 -15.23 6.22 -3.92
CA LEU A 193 -15.53 5.74 -5.27
C LEU A 193 -16.91 6.20 -5.76
N THR A 194 -17.88 6.29 -4.87
CA THR A 194 -19.26 6.71 -5.19
C THR A 194 -19.46 8.23 -5.08
N GLY A 195 -18.41 9.01 -4.78
CA GLY A 195 -18.46 10.46 -4.67
C GLY A 195 -19.25 10.95 -3.45
N ARG A 196 -19.16 10.25 -2.31
CA ARG A 196 -19.92 10.55 -1.09
C ARG A 196 -19.08 11.28 -0.06
N LYS A 197 -19.75 12.10 0.76
CA LYS A 197 -19.11 12.93 1.80
C LYS A 197 -18.29 12.10 2.81
N GLY A 198 -18.74 10.89 3.13
CA GLY A 198 -18.02 9.95 4.00
C GLY A 198 -16.81 9.28 3.39
N GLY A 199 -16.41 9.62 2.16
CA GLY A 199 -15.19 9.14 1.53
C GLY A 199 -13.94 9.75 2.15
N VAL A 200 -12.79 9.07 2.02
CA VAL A 200 -11.49 9.47 2.60
C VAL A 200 -11.03 10.86 2.12
N ALA A 201 -11.35 11.23 0.89
CA ALA A 201 -11.15 12.58 0.32
C ALA A 201 -12.46 13.36 0.18
N LYS A 202 -13.46 13.03 1.01
CA LYS A 202 -14.80 13.65 1.05
C LYS A 202 -15.57 13.55 -0.27
N GLY A 203 -15.31 12.48 -1.05
CA GLY A 203 -15.95 12.23 -2.33
C GLY A 203 -15.41 13.08 -3.49
N LYS A 204 -14.31 13.80 -3.28
CA LYS A 204 -13.72 14.71 -4.29
C LYS A 204 -12.59 14.07 -5.10
N GLY A 205 -12.00 12.97 -4.62
CA GLY A 205 -10.85 12.31 -5.23
C GLY A 205 -11.23 11.20 -6.20
N GLY A 206 -12.30 10.46 -5.92
CA GLY A 206 -12.71 9.29 -6.70
C GLY A 206 -11.68 8.15 -6.63
N SER A 207 -11.66 7.29 -7.66
CA SER A 207 -10.84 6.08 -7.70
C SER A 207 -9.32 6.33 -7.59
N MET A 208 -8.82 7.46 -8.08
CA MET A 208 -7.38 7.69 -8.25
C MET A 208 -6.75 8.57 -7.16
N HIS A 209 -7.54 9.23 -6.33
CA HIS A 209 -7.05 10.27 -5.42
C HIS A 209 -7.55 10.02 -3.99
N MET A 210 -6.99 9.00 -3.37
CA MET A 210 -7.22 8.63 -1.98
C MET A 210 -5.92 8.75 -1.20
N TYR A 211 -5.97 9.24 0.03
CA TYR A 211 -4.81 9.59 0.84
C TYR A 211 -4.96 9.10 2.26
N ALA A 212 -3.83 8.85 2.94
CA ALA A 212 -3.78 8.49 4.36
C ALA A 212 -2.48 9.04 4.98
N PRO A 213 -2.29 8.98 6.29
CA PRO A 213 -1.00 9.33 6.91
C PRO A 213 0.15 8.54 6.28
N ASN A 214 1.21 9.24 5.86
CA ASN A 214 2.37 8.68 5.15
C ASN A 214 2.05 7.96 3.83
N PHE A 215 0.83 8.09 3.34
CA PHE A 215 0.39 7.62 2.03
C PHE A 215 -0.04 8.80 1.17
N TYR A 216 0.75 9.09 0.15
CA TYR A 216 0.54 10.25 -0.72
C TYR A 216 -0.41 9.94 -1.89
N GLY A 217 -1.11 8.83 -1.79
CA GLY A 217 -2.19 8.44 -2.67
C GLY A 217 -1.78 7.96 -4.04
N GLY A 218 -2.77 7.86 -4.90
CA GLY A 218 -2.63 7.60 -6.32
C GLY A 218 -2.33 8.87 -7.10
N ASN A 219 -1.72 8.70 -8.27
CA ASN A 219 -1.45 9.81 -9.18
C ASN A 219 -2.08 9.53 -10.55
N GLY A 220 -2.94 10.44 -11.02
CA GLY A 220 -3.56 10.33 -12.33
C GLY A 220 -2.59 10.68 -13.48
N ILE A 221 -1.51 11.42 -13.20
CA ILE A 221 -0.46 11.71 -14.17
C ILE A 221 0.54 10.57 -14.15
N VAL A 222 0.54 9.76 -15.21
CA VAL A 222 1.32 8.53 -15.31
C VAL A 222 2.82 8.82 -15.16
N GLY A 223 3.45 8.18 -14.18
CA GLY A 223 4.88 8.31 -13.89
C GLY A 223 5.26 9.48 -12.95
N ALA A 224 4.37 10.45 -12.73
CA ALA A 224 4.68 11.62 -11.89
C ALA A 224 4.95 11.28 -10.43
N GLN A 225 4.42 10.17 -9.92
CA GLN A 225 4.69 9.69 -8.56
C GLN A 225 6.16 9.29 -8.33
N VAL A 226 6.92 8.99 -9.39
CA VAL A 226 8.32 8.56 -9.26
C VAL A 226 9.23 9.71 -8.81
N PRO A 227 9.24 10.88 -9.48
CA PRO A 227 9.98 12.04 -8.96
C PRO A 227 9.43 12.56 -7.63
N LEU A 228 8.12 12.44 -7.38
CA LEU A 228 7.54 12.80 -6.08
C LEU A 228 8.05 11.87 -4.98
N GLY A 229 8.10 10.56 -5.23
CA GLY A 229 8.66 9.59 -4.29
C GLY A 229 10.13 9.83 -4.00
N ALA A 230 10.93 10.16 -5.01
CA ALA A 230 12.33 10.58 -4.82
C ALA A 230 12.43 11.84 -3.93
N GLY A 231 11.53 12.82 -4.13
CA GLY A 231 11.46 14.02 -3.29
C GLY A 231 11.07 13.73 -1.84
N ILE A 232 10.15 12.79 -1.61
CA ILE A 232 9.80 12.33 -0.26
C ILE A 232 11.00 11.64 0.40
N ALA A 233 11.71 10.76 -0.33
CA ALA A 233 12.92 10.11 0.15
C ALA A 233 14.03 11.12 0.49
N LEU A 234 14.17 12.20 -0.29
CA LEU A 234 15.06 13.31 0.02
C LEU A 234 14.66 13.98 1.34
N ALA A 235 13.37 14.20 1.58
CA ALA A 235 12.89 14.76 2.84
C ALA A 235 13.20 13.83 4.02
N CYS A 236 13.03 12.52 3.87
CA CYS A 236 13.41 11.55 4.91
C CYS A 236 14.91 11.62 5.24
N GLN A 237 15.77 11.67 4.23
CA GLN A 237 17.20 11.79 4.40
C GLN A 237 17.58 13.12 5.06
N TYR A 238 16.98 14.23 4.62
CA TYR A 238 17.22 15.55 5.20
C TYR A 238 16.83 15.63 6.68
N GLN A 239 15.73 14.96 7.06
CA GLN A 239 15.28 14.89 8.45
C GLN A 239 16.07 13.88 9.30
N GLY A 240 16.83 12.98 8.69
CA GLY A 240 17.59 11.95 9.39
C GLY A 240 16.75 10.95 10.17
N ASN A 241 15.50 10.70 9.73
CA ASN A 241 14.50 9.91 10.46
C ASN A 241 14.55 8.40 10.17
N ASN A 242 15.48 7.95 9.34
CA ASN A 242 15.67 6.55 8.91
C ASN A 242 14.44 5.90 8.25
N GLN A 243 13.53 6.73 7.70
CA GLN A 243 12.37 6.27 6.94
C GLN A 243 12.74 6.04 5.47
N VAL A 244 11.98 5.20 4.80
CA VAL A 244 12.10 4.97 3.35
C VAL A 244 10.85 5.45 2.64
N CYS A 245 10.98 5.75 1.35
CA CYS A 245 9.84 6.01 0.48
C CYS A 245 9.70 4.88 -0.56
N VAL A 246 8.54 4.25 -0.57
CA VAL A 246 8.13 3.29 -1.60
C VAL A 246 7.40 4.05 -2.70
N SER A 247 7.94 4.04 -3.91
CA SER A 247 7.37 4.72 -5.08
C SER A 247 7.00 3.70 -6.15
N LEU A 248 5.70 3.51 -6.38
CA LEU A 248 5.18 2.49 -7.27
C LEU A 248 4.76 3.06 -8.63
N TYR A 249 5.02 2.31 -9.69
CA TYR A 249 4.63 2.64 -11.06
C TYR A 249 4.38 1.36 -11.86
N GLY A 250 3.63 1.45 -12.95
CA GLY A 250 3.37 0.31 -13.83
C GLY A 250 4.41 0.15 -14.94
N ASP A 251 4.38 -1.00 -15.62
CA ASP A 251 5.23 -1.34 -16.76
C ASP A 251 5.13 -0.31 -17.90
N GLY A 252 3.95 0.23 -18.17
CA GLY A 252 3.78 1.30 -19.17
C GLY A 252 4.50 2.59 -18.80
N ALA A 253 4.44 3.00 -17.52
CA ALA A 253 5.14 4.17 -17.01
C ALA A 253 6.65 4.01 -17.04
N ALA A 254 7.16 2.78 -16.91
CA ALA A 254 8.58 2.45 -16.86
C ALA A 254 9.38 2.93 -18.09
N ASN A 255 8.71 3.27 -19.20
CA ASN A 255 9.34 3.76 -20.44
C ASN A 255 9.46 5.29 -20.51
N GLN A 256 8.98 6.04 -19.52
CA GLN A 256 9.01 7.49 -19.51
C GLN A 256 10.36 8.06 -19.04
N GLY A 257 10.83 9.15 -19.66
CA GLY A 257 12.10 9.80 -19.34
C GLY A 257 12.20 10.32 -17.91
N GLN A 258 11.10 10.80 -17.32
CA GLN A 258 11.09 11.33 -15.94
C GLN A 258 11.48 10.27 -14.88
N LEU A 259 11.32 8.97 -15.16
CA LEU A 259 11.78 7.92 -14.27
C LEU A 259 13.32 7.88 -14.22
N PHE A 260 13.96 7.92 -15.39
CA PHE A 260 15.42 7.88 -15.49
C PHE A 260 16.07 9.12 -14.87
N GLU A 261 15.45 10.29 -15.00
CA GLU A 261 15.87 11.50 -14.30
C GLU A 261 15.80 11.32 -12.77
N SER A 262 14.70 10.75 -12.28
CA SER A 262 14.48 10.47 -10.85
C SER A 262 15.49 9.43 -10.33
N PHE A 263 15.75 8.37 -11.10
CA PHE A 263 16.71 7.34 -10.77
C PHE A 263 18.13 7.93 -10.66
N ASN A 264 18.51 8.78 -11.60
CA ASN A 264 19.81 9.44 -11.58
C ASN A 264 19.98 10.29 -10.32
N MET A 265 19.01 11.11 -9.97
CA MET A 265 19.07 11.96 -8.76
C MET A 265 19.08 11.11 -7.49
N ALA A 266 18.22 10.10 -7.40
CA ALA A 266 18.15 9.22 -6.24
C ALA A 266 19.46 8.46 -6.01
N ALA A 267 20.10 7.98 -7.07
CA ALA A 267 21.39 7.29 -6.99
C ALA A 267 22.52 8.25 -6.60
N LEU A 268 22.58 9.43 -7.23
CA LEU A 268 23.60 10.44 -6.98
C LEU A 268 23.62 10.88 -5.51
N TRP A 269 22.43 11.03 -4.93
CA TRP A 269 22.27 11.50 -3.55
C TRP A 269 22.05 10.35 -2.55
N LYS A 270 22.10 9.10 -3.00
CA LYS A 270 21.86 7.89 -2.18
C LYS A 270 20.58 7.95 -1.38
N LEU A 271 19.48 8.38 -2.04
CA LEU A 271 18.19 8.54 -1.38
C LEU A 271 17.60 7.19 -0.94
N PRO A 272 16.98 7.12 0.23
CA PRO A 272 16.31 5.91 0.72
C PRO A 272 14.96 5.68 0.01
N CYS A 273 15.01 5.43 -1.32
CA CYS A 273 13.86 5.24 -2.17
C CYS A 273 13.82 3.83 -2.75
N ILE A 274 12.70 3.15 -2.57
CA ILE A 274 12.41 1.85 -3.20
C ILE A 274 11.49 2.12 -4.39
N PHE A 275 12.03 1.99 -5.60
CA PHE A 275 11.27 2.14 -6.84
C PHE A 275 10.67 0.80 -7.23
N ILE A 276 9.35 0.69 -7.28
CA ILE A 276 8.67 -0.57 -7.57
C ILE A 276 7.90 -0.49 -8.88
N CYS A 277 8.28 -1.32 -9.84
CA CYS A 277 7.52 -1.56 -11.07
C CYS A 277 6.50 -2.69 -10.83
N GLU A 278 5.20 -2.38 -10.75
CA GLU A 278 4.13 -3.37 -10.80
C GLU A 278 3.92 -3.80 -12.25
N ASN A 279 4.63 -4.84 -12.67
CA ASN A 279 4.55 -5.37 -14.04
C ASN A 279 3.37 -6.34 -14.16
N ASN A 280 2.20 -5.83 -14.56
CA ASN A 280 1.00 -6.64 -14.82
C ASN A 280 0.85 -7.06 -16.28
N LYS A 281 1.92 -6.95 -17.07
CA LYS A 281 2.06 -7.38 -18.46
C LYS A 281 1.41 -6.49 -19.51
N TYR A 282 0.56 -5.53 -19.12
CA TYR A 282 -0.16 -4.69 -20.10
C TYR A 282 -0.25 -3.24 -19.61
N GLY A 283 0.43 -2.35 -20.32
CA GLY A 283 0.21 -0.91 -20.19
C GLY A 283 -1.07 -0.52 -20.95
N MET A 284 -2.20 -0.42 -20.27
CA MET A 284 -3.54 -0.36 -20.84
C MET A 284 -3.81 -1.61 -21.73
N GLY A 285 -3.87 -1.51 -23.02
CA GLY A 285 -4.04 -2.60 -23.99
C GLY A 285 -2.76 -3.00 -24.72
N THR A 286 -1.60 -2.41 -24.38
CA THR A 286 -0.32 -2.70 -25.02
C THR A 286 0.50 -3.64 -24.16
N SER A 287 0.85 -4.81 -24.70
CA SER A 287 1.71 -5.76 -23.96
C SER A 287 3.12 -5.21 -23.79
N VAL A 288 3.82 -5.71 -22.78
CA VAL A 288 5.20 -5.27 -22.46
C VAL A 288 6.16 -5.55 -23.61
N GLU A 289 5.98 -6.62 -24.37
CA GLU A 289 6.80 -7.00 -25.52
C GLU A 289 6.62 -6.02 -26.70
N ARG A 290 5.42 -5.43 -26.83
CA ARG A 290 5.15 -4.41 -27.86
C ARG A 290 5.61 -3.02 -27.44
N ALA A 291 5.60 -2.76 -26.13
CA ALA A 291 5.90 -1.44 -25.57
C ALA A 291 7.38 -1.21 -25.29
N SER A 292 8.17 -2.27 -25.09
CA SER A 292 9.52 -2.18 -24.55
C SER A 292 10.51 -3.05 -25.29
N ALA A 293 11.65 -2.48 -25.66
CA ALA A 293 12.77 -3.21 -26.26
C ALA A 293 13.40 -4.21 -25.27
N SER A 294 13.33 -3.93 -23.97
CA SER A 294 13.66 -4.85 -22.89
C SER A 294 12.53 -4.88 -21.88
N THR A 295 12.06 -6.06 -21.53
CA THR A 295 11.02 -6.30 -20.52
C THR A 295 11.58 -6.59 -19.14
N ASP A 296 12.90 -6.45 -18.95
CA ASP A 296 13.59 -6.59 -17.68
C ASP A 296 13.56 -5.24 -16.93
N TYR A 297 12.42 -4.90 -16.34
CA TYR A 297 12.24 -3.60 -15.70
C TYR A 297 13.13 -3.40 -14.47
N TYR A 298 13.51 -4.47 -13.77
CA TYR A 298 14.43 -4.40 -12.64
C TYR A 298 15.85 -3.97 -13.01
N LYS A 299 16.20 -4.01 -14.31
CA LYS A 299 17.49 -3.53 -14.84
C LYS A 299 17.46 -2.08 -15.33
N ARG A 300 16.27 -1.45 -15.36
CA ARG A 300 16.08 -0.12 -15.96
C ARG A 300 16.86 1.00 -15.26
N GLY A 301 17.26 0.80 -14.02
CA GLY A 301 18.12 1.75 -13.31
C GLY A 301 19.57 1.72 -13.76
N ASP A 302 20.00 0.78 -14.62
CA ASP A 302 21.39 0.55 -15.07
C ASP A 302 22.38 0.55 -13.89
N PHE A 303 22.68 1.71 -13.31
CA PHE A 303 23.59 1.92 -12.17
C PHE A 303 22.95 1.70 -10.79
N ILE A 304 21.63 1.51 -10.69
CA ILE A 304 20.91 1.18 -9.45
C ILE A 304 20.76 -0.33 -9.32
N PRO A 305 20.98 -0.94 -8.13
CA PRO A 305 20.67 -2.33 -7.89
C PRO A 305 19.20 -2.64 -8.16
N GLY A 306 18.93 -3.83 -8.69
CA GLY A 306 17.57 -4.23 -9.00
C GLY A 306 17.28 -5.69 -8.71
N ILE A 307 16.01 -5.99 -8.39
CA ILE A 307 15.51 -7.34 -8.16
C ILE A 307 14.18 -7.58 -8.88
N ARG A 308 14.00 -8.76 -9.46
CA ARG A 308 12.73 -9.21 -10.05
C ARG A 308 12.11 -10.27 -9.16
N VAL A 309 10.89 -10.06 -8.76
CA VAL A 309 10.16 -10.77 -7.71
C VAL A 309 8.88 -11.36 -8.26
N ASP A 310 8.49 -12.52 -7.77
CA ASP A 310 7.15 -13.05 -8.01
C ASP A 310 6.11 -12.24 -7.22
N GLY A 311 5.43 -11.34 -7.92
CA GLY A 311 4.41 -10.45 -7.36
C GLY A 311 3.07 -11.12 -7.10
N MET A 312 2.91 -12.42 -7.43
CA MET A 312 1.72 -13.20 -7.11
C MET A 312 1.85 -13.92 -5.76
N ASP A 313 3.06 -13.99 -5.19
CA ASP A 313 3.33 -14.62 -3.91
C ASP A 313 3.61 -13.57 -2.83
N VAL A 314 2.71 -13.44 -1.86
CA VAL A 314 2.82 -12.46 -0.75
C VAL A 314 4.09 -12.63 0.07
N LEU A 315 4.61 -13.85 0.22
CA LEU A 315 5.84 -14.11 0.96
C LEU A 315 7.07 -13.67 0.17
N CYS A 316 7.09 -13.90 -1.16
CA CYS A 316 8.14 -13.38 -2.03
C CYS A 316 8.20 -11.85 -1.98
N VAL A 317 7.05 -11.19 -2.10
CA VAL A 317 6.95 -9.72 -2.03
C VAL A 317 7.41 -9.19 -0.67
N ARG A 318 6.98 -9.82 0.42
CA ARG A 318 7.38 -9.43 1.79
C ARG A 318 8.89 -9.51 1.98
N GLU A 319 9.50 -10.64 1.67
CA GLU A 319 10.94 -10.82 1.91
C GLU A 319 11.79 -9.93 0.98
N ALA A 320 11.36 -9.76 -0.26
CA ALA A 320 12.02 -8.85 -1.19
C ALA A 320 11.90 -7.37 -0.73
N THR A 321 10.76 -6.98 -0.19
CA THR A 321 10.57 -5.62 0.31
C THR A 321 11.37 -5.36 1.59
N LYS A 322 11.47 -6.34 2.50
CA LYS A 322 12.37 -6.26 3.67
C LYS A 322 13.82 -6.03 3.24
N PHE A 323 14.31 -6.86 2.31
CA PHE A 323 15.66 -6.73 1.76
C PHE A 323 15.88 -5.33 1.16
N ALA A 324 14.93 -4.82 0.38
CA ALA A 324 15.01 -3.50 -0.23
C ALA A 324 15.00 -2.37 0.82
N ALA A 325 14.15 -2.48 1.85
CA ALA A 325 14.09 -1.50 2.92
C ALA A 325 15.38 -1.46 3.74
N ASP A 326 15.95 -2.61 4.07
CA ASP A 326 17.23 -2.72 4.78
C ASP A 326 18.40 -2.18 3.94
N HIS A 327 18.38 -2.43 2.63
CA HIS A 327 19.34 -1.83 1.69
C HIS A 327 19.29 -0.31 1.74
N CYS A 328 18.12 0.28 1.65
CA CYS A 328 17.94 1.73 1.69
C CYS A 328 18.32 2.32 3.07
N ARG A 329 17.86 1.71 4.17
CA ARG A 329 18.17 2.15 5.54
C ARG A 329 19.64 2.04 5.90
N SER A 330 20.37 1.12 5.27
CA SER A 330 21.83 1.02 5.44
C SER A 330 22.63 2.10 4.70
N GLY A 331 21.95 3.07 4.07
CA GLY A 331 22.61 4.19 3.36
C GLY A 331 23.22 3.81 2.01
N LYS A 332 22.92 2.64 1.48
CA LYS A 332 23.41 2.17 0.17
C LYS A 332 22.77 2.91 -1.01
N GLY A 333 21.65 3.60 -0.77
CA GLY A 333 20.92 4.36 -1.78
C GLY A 333 19.66 3.64 -2.27
N PRO A 334 19.12 4.02 -3.44
CA PRO A 334 17.89 3.45 -3.96
C PRO A 334 18.07 2.02 -4.47
N ILE A 335 16.94 1.31 -4.57
CA ILE A 335 16.85 0.00 -5.21
C ILE A 335 15.60 -0.07 -6.10
N ILE A 336 15.67 -0.81 -7.19
CA ILE A 336 14.54 -1.06 -8.08
C ILE A 336 14.00 -2.48 -7.83
N MET A 337 12.70 -2.59 -7.67
CA MET A 337 12.00 -3.88 -7.63
C MET A 337 11.04 -3.99 -8.81
N GLU A 338 11.05 -5.11 -9.51
CA GLU A 338 10.01 -5.47 -10.46
C GLU A 338 9.16 -6.57 -9.84
N LEU A 339 7.89 -6.28 -9.59
CA LEU A 339 6.91 -7.25 -9.15
C LEU A 339 6.16 -7.81 -10.36
N GLN A 340 6.43 -9.06 -10.72
CA GLN A 340 5.70 -9.75 -11.78
C GLN A 340 4.33 -10.16 -11.27
N THR A 341 3.32 -9.42 -11.66
CA THR A 341 1.93 -9.60 -11.21
C THR A 341 0.98 -9.67 -12.42
N TYR A 342 -0.33 -9.71 -12.16
CA TYR A 342 -1.34 -9.75 -13.21
C TYR A 342 -2.66 -9.13 -12.73
N ARG A 343 -3.34 -8.36 -13.59
CA ARG A 343 -4.68 -7.83 -13.28
C ARG A 343 -5.76 -8.70 -13.92
N TYR A 344 -6.80 -9.03 -13.17
CA TYR A 344 -7.87 -9.91 -13.66
C TYR A 344 -8.94 -9.16 -14.48
N HIS A 345 -9.20 -7.90 -14.18
CA HIS A 345 -10.06 -7.03 -14.97
C HIS A 345 -9.28 -6.26 -16.05
N GLY A 346 -9.99 -5.52 -16.92
CA GLY A 346 -9.38 -4.62 -17.89
C GLY A 346 -8.53 -3.53 -17.23
N HIS A 347 -8.00 -2.62 -18.02
CA HIS A 347 -7.21 -1.50 -17.52
C HIS A 347 -8.00 -0.63 -16.53
N SER A 348 -9.22 -0.30 -16.90
CA SER A 348 -10.24 0.33 -16.05
C SER A 348 -11.57 -0.34 -16.29
N MET A 349 -12.60 0.04 -15.53
CA MET A 349 -13.93 -0.52 -15.70
C MET A 349 -14.59 -0.18 -17.05
N SER A 350 -14.09 0.82 -17.77
CA SER A 350 -14.51 1.13 -19.15
C SER A 350 -13.81 0.28 -20.21
N ASP A 351 -12.75 -0.46 -19.82
CA ASP A 351 -12.01 -1.38 -20.71
C ASP A 351 -12.51 -2.82 -20.50
N PRO A 352 -13.08 -3.47 -21.53
CA PRO A 352 -13.52 -4.86 -21.40
C PRO A 352 -12.37 -5.86 -21.23
N GLY A 353 -11.12 -5.46 -21.53
CA GLY A 353 -9.92 -6.27 -21.35
C GLY A 353 -9.75 -7.46 -22.30
N VAL A 354 -10.76 -7.75 -23.12
CA VAL A 354 -10.80 -8.93 -24.01
C VAL A 354 -10.44 -8.61 -25.47
N SER A 355 -10.13 -7.36 -25.78
CA SER A 355 -9.71 -6.94 -27.12
C SER A 355 -8.23 -7.20 -27.40
N TYR A 356 -7.41 -7.35 -26.38
CA TYR A 356 -5.94 -7.53 -26.47
C TYR A 356 -5.41 -8.75 -25.71
N ARG A 357 -6.25 -9.44 -24.93
CA ARG A 357 -5.95 -10.70 -24.23
C ARG A 357 -7.19 -11.58 -24.16
N THR A 358 -7.02 -12.89 -24.07
CA THR A 358 -8.14 -13.82 -24.06
C THR A 358 -8.66 -14.09 -22.66
N ARG A 359 -9.88 -14.60 -22.54
CA ARG A 359 -10.44 -15.04 -21.25
C ARG A 359 -9.72 -16.26 -20.72
N GLU A 360 -9.26 -17.11 -21.61
CA GLU A 360 -8.49 -18.32 -21.31
C GLU A 360 -7.16 -17.97 -20.67
N GLU A 361 -6.44 -16.97 -21.18
CA GLU A 361 -5.21 -16.43 -20.57
C GLU A 361 -5.44 -15.97 -19.12
N ILE A 362 -6.49 -15.15 -18.90
CA ILE A 362 -6.82 -14.66 -17.56
C ILE A 362 -7.15 -15.82 -16.62
N GLN A 363 -7.95 -16.80 -17.10
CA GLN A 363 -8.34 -17.95 -16.30
C GLN A 363 -7.15 -18.88 -16.01
N GLU A 364 -6.23 -19.03 -16.94
CA GLU A 364 -5.01 -19.81 -16.76
C GLU A 364 -4.14 -19.19 -15.65
N VAL A 365 -3.86 -17.89 -15.72
CA VAL A 365 -3.09 -17.20 -14.67
C VAL A 365 -3.79 -17.32 -13.32
N ARG A 366 -5.11 -17.10 -13.29
CA ARG A 366 -5.89 -17.17 -12.04
C ARG A 366 -5.89 -18.57 -11.44
N SER A 367 -5.98 -19.63 -12.26
CA SER A 367 -5.99 -21.01 -11.75
C SER A 367 -4.63 -21.47 -11.25
N LYS A 368 -3.53 -20.95 -11.83
CA LYS A 368 -2.17 -21.37 -11.50
C LYS A 368 -1.50 -20.52 -10.40
N SER A 369 -1.86 -19.25 -10.28
CA SER A 369 -1.08 -18.28 -9.52
C SER A 369 -1.95 -17.28 -8.74
N ASP A 370 -3.20 -17.65 -8.34
CA ASP A 370 -3.99 -16.74 -7.53
C ASP A 370 -3.38 -16.54 -6.14
N PRO A 371 -3.03 -15.31 -5.74
CA PRO A 371 -2.29 -15.05 -4.50
C PRO A 371 -3.05 -15.48 -3.24
N ILE A 372 -4.38 -15.39 -3.24
CA ILE A 372 -5.22 -15.77 -2.11
C ILE A 372 -5.26 -17.27 -1.97
N THR A 373 -5.43 -17.98 -3.08
CA THR A 373 -5.46 -19.44 -3.12
C THR A 373 -4.10 -20.02 -2.71
N MET A 374 -3.01 -19.48 -3.22
CA MET A 374 -1.65 -19.94 -2.88
C MET A 374 -1.37 -19.85 -1.37
N LEU A 375 -1.68 -18.74 -0.74
CA LEU A 375 -1.49 -18.58 0.71
C LEU A 375 -2.39 -19.53 1.49
N LYS A 376 -3.66 -19.65 1.10
CA LYS A 376 -4.63 -20.54 1.73
C LYS A 376 -4.16 -22.00 1.68
N GLU A 377 -3.71 -22.48 0.53
CA GLU A 377 -3.22 -23.84 0.35
C GLU A 377 -1.97 -24.12 1.19
N ARG A 378 -1.02 -23.17 1.24
CA ARG A 378 0.16 -23.27 2.11
C ARG A 378 -0.21 -23.42 3.58
N MET A 379 -1.17 -22.62 4.08
CA MET A 379 -1.61 -22.67 5.47
C MET A 379 -2.36 -23.97 5.79
N LEU A 380 -3.23 -24.43 4.88
CA LEU A 380 -3.97 -25.69 5.06
C LEU A 380 -3.03 -26.90 5.05
N SER A 381 -2.11 -26.98 4.09
CA SER A 381 -1.18 -28.10 3.95
C SER A 381 -0.18 -28.22 5.12
N ASN A 382 0.05 -27.13 5.86
CA ASN A 382 0.92 -27.09 7.04
C ASN A 382 0.16 -27.04 8.36
N ASN A 383 -1.14 -27.35 8.35
CA ASN A 383 -2.01 -27.33 9.54
C ASN A 383 -1.95 -26.02 10.33
N MET A 384 -1.82 -24.88 9.64
CA MET A 384 -1.79 -23.56 10.25
C MET A 384 -3.19 -22.96 10.43
N ALA A 385 -4.19 -23.45 9.69
CA ALA A 385 -5.57 -23.01 9.78
C ALA A 385 -6.52 -24.09 9.27
N SER A 386 -7.79 -24.00 9.62
CA SER A 386 -8.84 -24.89 9.10
C SER A 386 -9.61 -24.26 7.93
N VAL A 387 -10.31 -25.09 7.17
CA VAL A 387 -11.23 -24.64 6.11
C VAL A 387 -12.37 -23.81 6.71
N GLU A 388 -12.78 -24.17 7.92
CA GLU A 388 -13.87 -23.50 8.66
C GLU A 388 -13.46 -22.07 9.05
N GLU A 389 -12.24 -21.87 9.55
CA GLU A 389 -11.73 -20.51 9.87
C GLU A 389 -11.69 -19.62 8.62
N PHE A 390 -11.22 -20.13 7.49
CA PHE A 390 -11.24 -19.36 6.23
C PHE A 390 -12.65 -19.01 5.80
N LYS A 391 -13.64 -19.92 5.98
CA LYS A 391 -15.05 -19.62 5.69
C LYS A 391 -15.62 -18.54 6.62
N GLU A 392 -15.27 -18.57 7.90
CA GLU A 392 -15.69 -17.55 8.87
C GLU A 392 -15.12 -16.18 8.50
N ILE A 393 -13.83 -16.12 8.11
CA ILE A 393 -13.20 -14.89 7.61
C ILE A 393 -13.92 -14.40 6.35
N ASP A 394 -14.19 -15.28 5.40
CA ASP A 394 -14.90 -14.93 4.15
C ASP A 394 -16.30 -14.39 4.40
N ILE A 395 -17.03 -14.94 5.36
CA ILE A 395 -18.37 -14.48 5.75
C ILE A 395 -18.28 -13.09 6.39
N ALA A 396 -17.33 -12.90 7.31
CA ALA A 396 -17.12 -11.61 7.96
C ALA A 396 -16.76 -10.50 6.95
N ILE A 397 -15.87 -10.80 6.01
CA ILE A 397 -15.47 -9.85 4.95
C ILE A 397 -16.65 -9.52 4.01
N ARG A 398 -17.45 -10.52 3.63
CA ARG A 398 -18.63 -10.27 2.79
C ARG A 398 -19.60 -9.33 3.47
N LYS A 399 -19.83 -9.51 4.77
CA LYS A 399 -20.68 -8.62 5.55
C LYS A 399 -20.10 -7.22 5.62
N GLU A 400 -18.82 -7.08 5.96
CA GLU A 400 -18.12 -5.79 6.02
C GLU A 400 -18.25 -5.01 4.69
N VAL A 401 -17.99 -5.68 3.57
CA VAL A 401 -18.06 -5.06 2.24
C VAL A 401 -19.50 -4.70 1.86
N GLU A 402 -20.48 -5.51 2.23
CA GLU A 402 -21.89 -5.21 1.96
C GLU A 402 -22.39 -4.02 2.79
N ASP A 403 -22.06 -4.00 4.09
CA ASP A 403 -22.39 -2.87 4.98
C ASP A 403 -21.71 -1.56 4.48
N ALA A 404 -20.47 -1.66 4.00
CA ALA A 404 -19.74 -0.54 3.40
C ALA A 404 -20.40 -0.04 2.09
N ALA A 405 -20.86 -0.95 1.24
CA ALA A 405 -21.55 -0.60 0.00
C ALA A 405 -22.93 0.04 0.27
N GLN A 406 -23.65 -0.46 1.26
CA GLN A 406 -24.92 0.15 1.68
C GLN A 406 -24.69 1.57 2.18
N PHE A 407 -23.66 1.79 3.00
CA PHE A 407 -23.28 3.13 3.43
C PHE A 407 -22.93 4.01 2.22
N ALA A 408 -22.03 3.57 1.35
CA ALA A 408 -21.60 4.33 0.18
C ALA A 408 -22.72 4.72 -0.80
N THR A 409 -23.82 3.97 -0.81
CA THR A 409 -24.99 4.29 -1.65
C THR A 409 -26.00 5.21 -0.97
N SER A 410 -26.04 5.26 0.36
CA SER A 410 -26.99 6.05 1.16
C SER A 410 -26.42 7.36 1.69
N ASP A 411 -25.10 7.46 1.80
CA ASP A 411 -24.40 8.66 2.28
C ASP A 411 -24.62 9.84 1.32
N PRO A 412 -24.77 11.09 1.80
CA PRO A 412 -25.03 12.24 0.93
C PRO A 412 -23.81 12.60 0.07
N GLU A 413 -24.08 13.20 -1.08
CA GLU A 413 -23.06 13.87 -1.89
C GLU A 413 -22.52 15.11 -1.15
N PRO A 414 -21.28 15.55 -1.40
CA PRO A 414 -20.76 16.79 -0.86
C PRO A 414 -21.64 17.97 -1.29
N PRO A 415 -21.98 18.91 -0.39
CA PRO A 415 -22.75 20.09 -0.74
C PRO A 415 -21.95 21.03 -1.65
N LEU A 416 -22.61 21.92 -2.37
CA LEU A 416 -21.97 22.81 -3.35
C LEU A 416 -20.92 23.72 -2.73
N GLU A 417 -21.08 24.10 -1.47
CA GLU A 417 -20.15 24.92 -0.71
C GLU A 417 -18.76 24.26 -0.54
N GLU A 418 -18.73 22.91 -0.60
CA GLU A 418 -17.49 22.14 -0.53
C GLU A 418 -16.61 22.26 -1.79
N LEU A 419 -17.11 22.87 -2.87
CA LEU A 419 -16.39 22.99 -4.14
C LEU A 419 -15.03 23.68 -4.00
N CYS A 420 -14.93 24.65 -3.13
CA CYS A 420 -13.72 25.46 -2.91
C CYS A 420 -13.03 25.19 -1.56
N ASN A 421 -13.53 24.23 -0.76
CA ASN A 421 -12.94 23.88 0.52
C ASN A 421 -11.77 22.89 0.38
N HIS A 422 -10.89 22.85 1.39
CA HIS A 422 -9.73 21.93 1.47
C HIS A 422 -8.71 22.10 0.33
N ILE A 423 -8.57 23.32 -0.21
CA ILE A 423 -7.55 23.66 -1.22
C ILE A 423 -6.25 24.04 -0.53
N PHE A 424 -6.34 24.74 0.59
CA PHE A 424 -5.22 25.18 1.41
C PHE A 424 -5.22 24.43 2.75
N SER A 425 -4.03 24.23 3.34
CA SER A 425 -3.87 23.57 4.63
C SER A 425 -3.47 24.59 5.69
N ASN A 426 -4.19 24.60 6.81
CA ASN A 426 -3.94 25.47 7.97
C ASN A 426 -4.02 26.97 7.68
N ASP A 427 -4.72 27.38 6.63
CA ASP A 427 -4.98 28.77 6.32
C ASP A 427 -6.29 29.26 6.95
N ALA A 428 -6.32 30.57 7.28
CA ALA A 428 -7.58 31.21 7.66
C ALA A 428 -8.56 31.18 6.47
N PRO A 429 -9.87 31.16 6.75
CA PRO A 429 -10.86 31.22 5.68
C PRO A 429 -10.65 32.44 4.78
N LEU A 430 -10.57 32.20 3.46
CA LEU A 430 -10.34 33.26 2.48
C LEU A 430 -11.41 33.31 1.39
N GLU A 431 -11.61 34.45 0.79
CA GLU A 431 -12.46 34.58 -0.39
C GLU A 431 -11.70 34.13 -1.63
N VAL A 432 -12.30 33.23 -2.40
CA VAL A 432 -11.79 32.79 -3.70
C VAL A 432 -12.77 33.22 -4.80
N ARG A 433 -12.23 33.47 -5.99
CA ARG A 433 -13.03 33.79 -7.17
C ARG A 433 -13.78 32.51 -7.59
N GLY A 434 -15.11 32.64 -7.79
CA GLY A 434 -15.91 31.56 -8.35
C GLY A 434 -15.74 31.37 -9.85
N THR A 435 -16.59 30.56 -10.46
CA THR A 435 -16.60 30.29 -11.91
C THR A 435 -16.95 31.52 -12.76
N HIS A 436 -17.41 32.56 -12.14
CA HIS A 436 -17.91 33.77 -12.75
C HIS A 436 -17.23 34.97 -12.05
N PRO A 437 -16.83 36.03 -12.77
CA PRO A 437 -16.06 37.15 -12.18
C PRO A 437 -16.71 37.83 -10.97
N TRP A 438 -18.02 37.82 -10.91
CA TRP A 438 -18.81 38.46 -9.87
C TRP A 438 -19.17 37.53 -8.71
N SER A 439 -18.94 36.22 -8.84
CA SER A 439 -19.21 35.31 -7.74
C SER A 439 -17.95 35.12 -6.89
N LYS A 440 -18.15 35.24 -5.58
CA LYS A 440 -17.14 34.97 -4.57
C LYS A 440 -17.58 33.78 -3.75
N LEU A 441 -16.64 32.92 -3.48
CA LEU A 441 -16.82 31.73 -2.66
C LEU A 441 -15.91 31.85 -1.44
N LYS A 442 -16.32 31.26 -0.33
CA LYS A 442 -15.49 31.20 0.88
C LYS A 442 -14.80 29.84 0.91
N SER A 443 -13.47 29.84 0.91
CA SER A 443 -12.66 28.62 1.06
C SER A 443 -12.30 28.44 2.53
N VAL A 444 -12.48 27.21 3.02
CA VAL A 444 -12.12 26.80 4.37
C VAL A 444 -11.12 25.64 4.26
N SER A 445 -10.10 25.63 5.13
CA SER A 445 -9.08 24.57 5.23
C SER A 445 -9.66 23.27 5.75
#